data_ac0f1045dd0688c52a8e37e084612850
#
_entry.id   ac0f1045dd0688c52a8e37e084612850
#
_cell.length_a   1.000
_cell.length_b   1.000
_cell.length_c   1.000
_cell.angle_alpha   90.00
_cell.angle_beta   90.00
_cell.angle_gamma   90.00
#
_symmetry.space_group_name_H-M   'P 1'
#
loop_
_entity.id
_entity.type
_entity.pdbx_description
1 polymer ?
#
loop_
_entity_poly.entity_id
_entity_poly.type
_entity_poly.pdbx_seq_one_letter_code
_entity_poly.pdbx_strand_id
1 'polypeptide(L)'
;PEAMDFATETQATKNLYGFDQKETRPFGEQLLAARRFAERGVRFIQIQHGSGAAGAWDQHSNLRAKHAELAMQVDRPVSGLIRDLKQRGLFDETLVVFATEFGRTPGSQGANGRDHHPYGFSVLMAGGGLKGGIAHGATDEIGFHAVENPHYVTDVHATILNQLGLDRHKMEVPGHKRL
;
A
#
# COMPACT_ATOMS: atom_id res chain seq x y z
N PRO A 1 21.22 -8.34 7.66
CA PRO A 1 20.90 -8.88 8.99
C PRO A 1 20.48 -7.80 9.97
N GLU A 2 21.24 -6.72 10.15
CA GLU A 2 20.96 -5.66 11.15
C GLU A 2 19.64 -4.92 10.98
N ALA A 3 19.15 -4.72 9.76
CA ALA A 3 17.87 -4.05 9.53
C ALA A 3 16.68 -4.90 10.05
N MET A 4 16.85 -6.21 10.15
CA MET A 4 15.86 -7.15 10.64
C MET A 4 16.00 -7.46 12.15
N ASP A 5 17.06 -6.95 12.79
CA ASP A 5 17.22 -7.05 14.23
C ASP A 5 16.50 -5.89 14.93
N PHE A 6 15.36 -6.18 15.51
CA PHE A 6 14.54 -5.20 16.24
C PHE A 6 14.91 -5.08 17.73
N ALA A 7 15.99 -5.71 18.20
CA ALA A 7 16.39 -5.64 19.60
C ALA A 7 16.68 -4.20 20.05
N THR A 8 17.23 -3.38 19.17
CA THR A 8 17.54 -1.98 19.42
C THR A 8 16.35 -1.03 19.39
N GLU A 9 15.20 -1.48 18.91
CA GLU A 9 13.99 -0.65 18.89
C GLU A 9 13.34 -0.56 20.26
N THR A 10 12.86 0.64 20.60
CA THR A 10 12.14 0.85 21.86
C THR A 10 10.83 0.07 21.89
N GLN A 11 10.34 -0.24 23.08
CA GLN A 11 9.02 -0.87 23.21
C GLN A 11 7.90 0.03 22.68
N ALA A 12 8.04 1.36 22.84
CA ALA A 12 7.10 2.33 22.29
C ALA A 12 7.03 2.25 20.75
N THR A 13 8.18 2.19 20.08
CA THR A 13 8.25 1.97 18.62
C THR A 13 7.60 0.64 18.24
N LYS A 14 7.95 -0.46 18.90
CA LYS A 14 7.36 -1.77 18.64
C LYS A 14 5.83 -1.75 18.79
N ASN A 15 5.32 -1.12 19.83
CA ASN A 15 3.88 -1.00 20.07
C ASN A 15 3.18 -0.14 19.02
N LEU A 16 3.87 0.88 18.49
CA LEU A 16 3.34 1.71 17.40
C LEU A 16 3.01 0.85 16.15
N TYR A 17 3.86 -0.15 15.86
CA TYR A 17 3.67 -1.10 14.78
C TYR A 17 2.81 -2.32 15.15
N GLY A 18 2.26 -2.37 16.34
CA GLY A 18 1.35 -3.43 16.77
C GLY A 18 2.03 -4.74 17.20
N PHE A 19 3.28 -4.70 17.69
CA PHE A 19 4.00 -5.90 18.17
C PHE A 19 3.39 -6.55 19.41
N ASP A 20 2.59 -5.80 20.16
CA ASP A 20 1.87 -6.24 21.34
C ASP A 20 0.61 -7.05 21.04
N GLN A 21 0.22 -7.18 19.77
CA GLN A 21 -0.94 -7.94 19.32
C GLN A 21 -0.53 -9.01 18.31
N LYS A 22 -1.02 -10.23 18.51
CA LYS A 22 -0.70 -11.39 17.67
C LYS A 22 -1.07 -11.16 16.20
N GLU A 23 -2.20 -10.53 15.96
CA GLU A 23 -2.79 -10.32 14.63
C GLU A 23 -2.03 -9.29 13.82
N THR A 24 -1.55 -8.23 14.45
CA THR A 24 -0.87 -7.11 13.78
C THR A 24 0.64 -7.31 13.67
N ARG A 25 1.23 -8.06 14.60
CA ARG A 25 2.67 -8.22 14.74
C ARG A 25 3.38 -8.69 13.45
N PRO A 26 2.91 -9.72 12.72
CA PRO A 26 3.62 -10.20 11.53
C PRO A 26 3.78 -9.13 10.45
N PHE A 27 2.74 -8.33 10.23
CA PHE A 27 2.80 -7.23 9.27
C PHE A 27 3.54 -6.00 9.84
N GLY A 28 3.42 -5.75 11.13
CA GLY A 28 4.17 -4.74 11.85
C GLY A 28 5.67 -4.94 11.77
N GLU A 29 6.16 -6.18 11.85
CA GLU A 29 7.57 -6.52 11.67
C GLU A 29 8.06 -6.19 10.26
N GLN A 30 7.26 -6.47 9.23
CA GLN A 30 7.60 -6.11 7.85
C GLN A 30 7.67 -4.59 7.65
N LEU A 31 6.70 -3.84 8.18
CA LEU A 31 6.67 -2.38 8.04
C LEU A 31 7.77 -1.70 8.87
N LEU A 32 8.10 -2.21 10.04
CA LEU A 32 9.24 -1.73 10.82
C LEU A 32 10.56 -1.99 10.09
N ALA A 33 10.72 -3.16 9.48
CA ALA A 33 11.89 -3.46 8.64
C ALA A 33 11.97 -2.50 7.44
N ALA A 34 10.85 -2.20 6.78
CA ALA A 34 10.80 -1.25 5.68
C ALA A 34 11.27 0.15 6.10
N ARG A 35 10.80 0.67 7.23
CA ARG A 35 11.29 1.95 7.77
C ARG A 35 12.81 1.91 8.00
N ARG A 36 13.34 0.83 8.55
CA ARG A 36 14.78 0.67 8.78
C ARG A 36 15.59 0.54 7.48
N PHE A 37 15.01 -0.02 6.43
CA PHE A 37 15.61 0.00 5.10
C PHE A 37 15.60 1.40 4.50
N ALA A 38 14.52 2.15 4.64
CA ALA A 38 14.44 3.55 4.19
C ALA A 38 15.48 4.43 4.88
N GLU A 39 15.67 4.31 6.20
CA GLU A 39 16.74 4.99 6.95
C GLU A 39 18.15 4.69 6.43
N ARG A 40 18.34 3.54 5.80
CA ARG A 40 19.62 3.11 5.20
C ARG A 40 19.73 3.45 3.72
N GLY A 41 18.82 4.24 3.19
CA GLY A 41 18.84 4.70 1.81
C GLY A 41 18.39 3.68 0.77
N VAL A 42 17.68 2.62 1.18
CA VAL A 42 17.05 1.71 0.22
C VAL A 42 15.93 2.45 -0.50
N ARG A 43 16.06 2.60 -1.81
CA ARG A 43 15.21 3.49 -2.60
C ARG A 43 13.86 2.93 -2.99
N PHE A 44 13.72 1.62 -3.06
CA PHE A 44 12.46 0.96 -3.39
C PHE A 44 12.26 -0.26 -2.50
N ILE A 45 11.12 -0.31 -1.81
CA ILE A 45 10.79 -1.37 -0.87
C ILE A 45 9.36 -1.80 -1.19
N GLN A 46 9.19 -3.07 -1.55
CA GLN A 46 7.87 -3.64 -1.78
C GLN A 46 7.51 -4.61 -0.66
N ILE A 47 6.31 -4.45 -0.12
CA ILE A 47 5.78 -5.29 0.95
C ILE A 47 4.44 -5.83 0.46
N GLN A 48 4.22 -7.13 0.66
CA GLN A 48 2.95 -7.76 0.37
C GLN A 48 2.27 -8.18 1.67
N HIS A 49 1.01 -7.80 1.84
CA HIS A 49 0.16 -8.30 2.90
C HIS A 49 -0.69 -9.46 2.39
N GLY A 50 -0.56 -10.59 3.06
CA GLY A 50 -1.19 -11.84 2.68
C GLY A 50 -0.28 -12.74 1.85
N SER A 51 -0.56 -14.01 1.88
CA SER A 51 0.21 -15.05 1.18
C SER A 51 -0.72 -16.04 0.48
N GLY A 52 -0.19 -16.70 -0.53
CA GLY A 52 -0.90 -17.73 -1.29
C GLY A 52 -1.26 -17.30 -2.70
N ALA A 53 -1.53 -18.27 -3.57
CA ALA A 53 -1.79 -18.06 -4.99
C ALA A 53 -3.06 -17.25 -5.26
N ALA A 54 -4.05 -17.35 -4.37
CA ALA A 54 -5.32 -16.62 -4.47
C ALA A 54 -5.31 -15.26 -3.73
N GLY A 55 -4.23 -14.95 -2.99
CA GLY A 55 -4.15 -13.73 -2.18
C GLY A 55 -5.10 -13.72 -0.97
N ALA A 56 -4.69 -13.06 0.11
CA ALA A 56 -5.50 -12.99 1.32
C ALA A 56 -6.75 -12.12 1.14
N TRP A 57 -6.69 -11.13 0.25
CA TRP A 57 -7.77 -10.17 -0.02
C TRP A 57 -8.74 -10.60 -1.13
N ASP A 58 -8.58 -11.82 -1.66
CA ASP A 58 -9.40 -12.37 -2.75
C ASP A 58 -10.69 -13.01 -2.24
N GLN A 59 -11.63 -12.19 -1.78
CA GLN A 59 -12.88 -12.66 -1.16
C GLN A 59 -14.03 -12.81 -2.15
N HIS A 60 -14.08 -13.91 -2.86
CA HIS A 60 -15.23 -14.35 -3.63
C HIS A 60 -16.40 -14.88 -2.76
N SER A 61 -16.16 -14.96 -1.44
CA SER A 61 -17.15 -15.32 -0.42
C SER A 61 -16.75 -14.77 0.95
N ASN A 62 -17.71 -14.64 1.87
CA ASN A 62 -17.49 -14.20 3.25
C ASN A 62 -16.71 -12.86 3.37
N LEU A 63 -16.96 -11.96 2.43
CA LEU A 63 -16.23 -10.68 2.30
C LEU A 63 -16.16 -9.94 3.63
N ARG A 64 -17.30 -9.71 4.29
CA ARG A 64 -17.38 -8.86 5.49
C ARG A 64 -16.48 -9.37 6.62
N ALA A 65 -16.56 -10.68 6.92
CA ALA A 65 -15.78 -11.28 8.00
C ALA A 65 -14.29 -11.28 7.68
N LYS A 66 -13.93 -11.73 6.47
CA LYS A 66 -12.53 -11.82 6.06
C LYS A 66 -11.88 -10.46 5.89
N HIS A 67 -12.59 -9.45 5.36
CA HIS A 67 -12.06 -8.08 5.28
C HIS A 67 -11.86 -7.47 6.66
N ALA A 68 -12.77 -7.69 7.60
CA ALA A 68 -12.61 -7.20 8.97
C ALA A 68 -11.35 -7.79 9.64
N GLU A 69 -11.11 -9.09 9.45
CA GLU A 69 -9.91 -9.77 9.95
C GLU A 69 -8.64 -9.19 9.33
N LEU A 70 -8.59 -9.06 8.01
CA LEU A 70 -7.40 -8.54 7.30
C LEU A 70 -7.18 -7.05 7.57
N ALA A 71 -8.24 -6.25 7.64
CA ALA A 71 -8.15 -4.83 7.99
C ALA A 71 -7.54 -4.64 9.39
N MET A 72 -7.94 -5.47 10.36
CA MET A 72 -7.35 -5.45 11.71
C MET A 72 -5.83 -5.72 11.68
N GLN A 73 -5.36 -6.59 10.77
CA GLN A 73 -3.94 -6.92 10.66
C GLN A 73 -3.11 -5.75 10.10
N VAL A 74 -3.66 -4.90 9.24
CA VAL A 74 -2.93 -3.85 8.52
C VAL A 74 -3.11 -2.45 9.11
N ASP A 75 -4.24 -2.14 9.72
CA ASP A 75 -4.63 -0.79 10.13
C ASP A 75 -3.59 -0.15 11.06
N ARG A 76 -3.31 -0.78 12.18
CA ARG A 76 -2.34 -0.27 13.16
C ARG A 76 -0.90 -0.23 12.62
N PRO A 77 -0.36 -1.28 11.98
CA PRO A 77 0.97 -1.23 11.38
C PRO A 77 1.15 -0.12 10.34
N VAL A 78 0.19 0.09 9.46
CA VAL A 78 0.25 1.17 8.45
C VAL A 78 0.23 2.55 9.12
N SER A 79 -0.67 2.76 10.09
CA SER A 79 -0.69 3.98 10.91
C SER A 79 0.64 4.18 11.64
N GLY A 80 1.21 3.11 12.17
CA GLY A 80 2.50 3.10 12.85
C GLY A 80 3.63 3.55 11.94
N LEU A 81 3.71 2.99 10.73
CA LEU A 81 4.71 3.39 9.74
C LEU A 81 4.63 4.89 9.42
N ILE A 82 3.44 5.42 9.11
CA ILE A 82 3.27 6.83 8.77
C ILE A 82 3.66 7.75 9.94
N ARG A 83 3.28 7.39 11.15
CA ARG A 83 3.65 8.15 12.37
C ARG A 83 5.15 8.13 12.62
N ASP A 84 5.80 6.97 12.51
CA ASP A 84 7.23 6.81 12.75
C ASP A 84 8.04 7.57 11.70
N LEU A 85 7.66 7.49 10.41
CA LEU A 85 8.28 8.29 9.35
C LEU A 85 8.18 9.80 9.63
N LYS A 86 7.02 10.29 10.09
CA LYS A 86 6.84 11.70 10.48
C LYS A 86 7.70 12.08 11.68
N GLN A 87 7.72 11.27 12.72
CA GLN A 87 8.50 11.52 13.93
C GLN A 87 10.01 11.58 13.66
N ARG A 88 10.49 10.85 12.65
CA ARG A 88 11.89 10.78 12.25
C ARG A 88 12.28 11.80 11.18
N GLY A 89 11.35 12.59 10.67
CA GLY A 89 11.59 13.52 9.57
C GLY A 89 11.80 12.84 8.21
N LEU A 90 11.42 11.58 8.07
CA LEU A 90 11.58 10.80 6.84
C LEU A 90 10.36 10.85 5.91
N PHE A 91 9.23 11.37 6.40
CA PHE A 91 7.96 11.30 5.69
C PHE A 91 7.95 12.08 4.37
N ASP A 92 8.60 13.24 4.35
CA ASP A 92 8.62 14.09 3.15
C ASP A 92 9.58 13.55 2.07
N GLU A 93 10.50 12.65 2.45
CA GLU A 93 11.43 11.98 1.55
C GLU A 93 11.02 10.53 1.23
N THR A 94 9.91 10.06 1.77
CA THR A 94 9.43 8.68 1.60
C THR A 94 8.02 8.66 1.06
N LEU A 95 7.86 8.26 -0.20
CA LEU A 95 6.54 8.01 -0.78
C LEU A 95 6.02 6.65 -0.30
N VAL A 96 4.92 6.66 0.43
CA VAL A 96 4.18 5.46 0.83
C VAL A 96 3.00 5.27 -0.13
N VAL A 97 2.97 4.13 -0.81
CA VAL A 97 1.88 3.75 -1.73
C VAL A 97 1.18 2.51 -1.19
N PHE A 98 -0.12 2.60 -1.00
CA PHE A 98 -0.98 1.46 -0.67
C PHE A 98 -1.91 1.21 -1.85
N ALA A 99 -1.72 0.09 -2.51
CA ALA A 99 -2.43 -0.25 -3.75
C ALA A 99 -2.74 -1.74 -3.83
N THR A 100 -3.72 -2.05 -4.64
CA THR A 100 -4.04 -3.39 -5.13
C THR A 100 -3.91 -3.41 -6.65
N GLU A 101 -3.89 -4.60 -7.24
CA GLU A 101 -3.76 -4.78 -8.69
C GLU A 101 -5.02 -4.33 -9.46
N PHE A 102 -6.19 -4.43 -8.82
CA PHE A 102 -7.49 -3.95 -9.30
C PHE A 102 -8.44 -3.81 -8.10
N GLY A 103 -9.66 -3.36 -8.35
CA GLY A 103 -10.73 -3.24 -7.37
C GLY A 103 -11.64 -4.47 -7.33
N ARG A 104 -12.78 -4.29 -6.67
CA ARG A 104 -13.84 -5.30 -6.57
C ARG A 104 -15.16 -4.73 -7.07
N THR A 105 -16.00 -5.59 -7.66
CA THR A 105 -17.32 -5.19 -8.15
C THR A 105 -18.15 -4.57 -7.01
N PRO A 106 -18.91 -3.51 -7.27
CA PRO A 106 -19.85 -2.94 -6.29
C PRO A 106 -21.00 -3.91 -5.99
N GLY A 107 -21.38 -4.74 -6.96
CA GLY A 107 -22.38 -5.78 -6.79
C GLY A 107 -21.84 -7.07 -6.16
N SER A 108 -22.72 -7.87 -5.58
CA SER A 108 -22.34 -9.14 -4.98
C SER A 108 -22.00 -10.21 -6.01
N GLN A 109 -20.95 -10.96 -5.76
CA GLN A 109 -20.72 -12.25 -6.36
C GLN A 109 -21.26 -13.33 -5.43
N GLY A 110 -22.18 -14.15 -5.92
CA GLY A 110 -22.91 -15.07 -5.06
C GLY A 110 -23.69 -14.34 -3.95
N ALA A 111 -23.71 -14.90 -2.76
CA ALA A 111 -24.45 -14.33 -1.65
C ALA A 111 -23.72 -13.16 -0.96
N ASN A 112 -22.41 -13.24 -0.82
CA ASN A 112 -21.64 -12.34 0.06
C ASN A 112 -20.18 -12.15 -0.34
N GLY A 113 -19.83 -12.39 -1.61
CA GLY A 113 -18.50 -12.14 -2.18
C GLY A 113 -18.49 -10.93 -3.11
N ARG A 114 -17.31 -10.66 -3.68
CA ARG A 114 -17.09 -9.69 -4.75
C ARG A 114 -16.18 -10.27 -5.80
N ASP A 115 -16.47 -9.96 -7.07
CA ASP A 115 -15.60 -10.33 -8.19
C ASP A 115 -14.51 -9.29 -8.45
N HIS A 116 -13.55 -9.64 -9.27
CA HIS A 116 -12.50 -8.74 -9.76
C HIS A 116 -13.09 -7.61 -10.60
N HIS A 117 -12.57 -6.38 -10.44
CA HIS A 117 -13.10 -5.23 -11.16
C HIS A 117 -12.01 -4.19 -11.46
N PRO A 118 -11.57 -4.09 -12.72
CA PRO A 118 -10.47 -3.18 -13.08
C PRO A 118 -10.92 -1.75 -13.43
N TYR A 119 -12.23 -1.49 -13.57
CA TYR A 119 -12.72 -0.22 -14.13
C TYR A 119 -12.92 0.91 -13.11
N GLY A 120 -12.76 0.61 -11.83
CA GLY A 120 -12.82 1.62 -10.78
C GLY A 120 -12.26 1.08 -9.47
N PHE A 121 -11.16 1.67 -8.97
CA PHE A 121 -10.58 1.34 -7.67
C PHE A 121 -9.72 2.50 -7.18
N SER A 122 -9.37 2.47 -5.90
CA SER A 122 -8.62 3.54 -5.25
C SER A 122 -7.20 3.11 -4.93
N VAL A 123 -6.27 4.07 -5.05
CA VAL A 123 -4.90 3.97 -4.57
C VAL A 123 -4.68 5.06 -3.53
N LEU A 124 -4.04 4.73 -2.41
CA LEU A 124 -3.68 5.71 -1.39
C LEU A 124 -2.19 6.02 -1.50
N MET A 125 -1.86 7.31 -1.47
CA MET A 125 -0.47 7.78 -1.47
C MET A 125 -0.26 8.78 -0.33
N ALA A 126 0.90 8.70 0.31
CA ALA A 126 1.25 9.61 1.40
C ALA A 126 2.76 9.88 1.43
N GLY A 127 3.16 11.07 1.84
CA GLY A 127 4.57 11.46 1.92
C GLY A 127 5.21 11.77 0.59
N GLY A 128 6.54 11.73 0.51
CA GLY A 128 7.32 11.96 -0.71
C GLY A 128 7.07 13.32 -1.36
N GLY A 129 6.69 14.35 -0.59
CA GLY A 129 6.39 15.69 -1.11
C GLY A 129 5.03 15.82 -1.82
N LEU A 130 4.19 14.79 -1.81
CA LEU A 130 2.86 14.87 -2.39
C LEU A 130 1.94 15.78 -1.57
N LYS A 131 1.03 16.49 -2.25
CA LYS A 131 -0.03 17.25 -1.60
C LYS A 131 -1.03 16.30 -0.95
N GLY A 132 -1.04 16.27 0.38
CA GLY A 132 -1.94 15.43 1.16
C GLY A 132 -3.31 16.07 1.41
N GLY A 133 -4.23 15.27 1.97
CA GLY A 133 -5.56 15.73 2.39
C GLY A 133 -6.54 15.97 1.23
N ILE A 134 -6.30 15.37 0.08
CA ILE A 134 -7.16 15.48 -1.10
C ILE A 134 -7.67 14.10 -1.54
N ALA A 135 -8.85 14.08 -2.15
CA ALA A 135 -9.29 13.02 -3.03
C ALA A 135 -9.18 13.50 -4.48
N HIS A 136 -8.65 12.66 -5.37
CA HIS A 136 -8.48 12.97 -6.78
C HIS A 136 -9.18 11.91 -7.63
N GLY A 137 -10.15 12.37 -8.41
CA GLY A 137 -11.02 11.49 -9.18
C GLY A 137 -12.20 10.93 -8.38
N ALA A 138 -13.17 10.41 -9.09
CA ALA A 138 -14.33 9.73 -8.52
C ALA A 138 -14.85 8.65 -9.47
N THR A 139 -15.58 7.70 -8.89
CA THR A 139 -16.38 6.73 -9.65
C THR A 139 -17.77 7.30 -9.93
N ASP A 140 -18.52 6.61 -10.79
CA ASP A 140 -19.96 6.80 -10.95
C ASP A 140 -20.72 6.50 -9.63
N GLU A 141 -22.01 6.80 -9.61
CA GLU A 141 -22.87 6.69 -8.41
C GLU A 141 -22.90 5.29 -7.81
N ILE A 142 -22.68 4.26 -8.61
CA ILE A 142 -22.68 2.87 -8.16
C ILE A 142 -21.27 2.30 -7.89
N GLY A 143 -20.22 3.09 -8.12
CA GLY A 143 -18.83 2.67 -7.90
C GLY A 143 -18.31 1.71 -8.96
N PHE A 144 -18.86 1.73 -10.19
CA PHE A 144 -18.50 0.77 -11.23
C PHE A 144 -17.40 1.30 -12.15
N HIS A 145 -17.53 2.51 -12.70
CA HIS A 145 -16.50 3.10 -13.57
C HIS A 145 -15.86 4.32 -12.93
N ALA A 146 -14.56 4.52 -13.15
CA ALA A 146 -13.91 5.78 -12.88
C ALA A 146 -14.38 6.80 -13.95
N VAL A 147 -15.04 7.88 -13.53
CA VAL A 147 -15.68 8.86 -14.43
C VAL A 147 -15.14 10.28 -14.26
N GLU A 148 -14.60 10.61 -13.10
CA GLU A 148 -13.96 11.90 -12.83
C GLU A 148 -12.45 11.71 -12.77
N ASN A 149 -11.71 12.46 -13.61
CA ASN A 149 -10.25 12.37 -13.70
C ASN A 149 -9.74 10.91 -13.73
N PRO A 150 -10.20 10.07 -14.68
CA PRO A 150 -9.80 8.68 -14.73
C PRO A 150 -8.32 8.56 -15.08
N HIS A 151 -7.62 7.66 -14.40
CA HIS A 151 -6.22 7.35 -14.61
C HIS A 151 -6.01 5.87 -14.87
N TYR A 152 -5.01 5.56 -15.70
CA TYR A 152 -4.53 4.20 -15.85
C TYR A 152 -3.50 3.85 -14.76
N VAL A 153 -3.31 2.57 -14.51
CA VAL A 153 -2.26 2.06 -13.62
C VAL A 153 -0.87 2.59 -14.00
N THR A 154 -0.61 2.80 -15.29
CA THR A 154 0.63 3.41 -15.79
C THR A 154 0.86 4.83 -15.29
N ASP A 155 -0.19 5.60 -14.98
CA ASP A 155 -0.06 6.95 -14.43
C ASP A 155 0.40 6.90 -12.96
N VAL A 156 -0.03 5.87 -12.21
CA VAL A 156 0.47 5.59 -10.87
C VAL A 156 1.97 5.28 -10.92
N HIS A 157 2.40 4.41 -11.83
CA HIS A 157 3.81 4.09 -12.02
C HIS A 157 4.62 5.32 -12.45
N ALA A 158 4.08 6.14 -13.37
CA ALA A 158 4.73 7.38 -13.79
C ALA A 158 4.92 8.36 -12.61
N THR A 159 3.93 8.45 -11.72
CA THR A 159 4.01 9.26 -10.51
C THR A 159 5.11 8.76 -9.57
N ILE A 160 5.17 7.45 -9.32
CA ILE A 160 6.22 6.83 -8.49
C ILE A 160 7.60 7.11 -9.08
N LEU A 161 7.79 6.90 -10.37
CA LEU A 161 9.06 7.13 -11.06
C LEU A 161 9.48 8.61 -10.98
N ASN A 162 8.53 9.53 -11.19
CA ASN A 162 8.79 10.97 -11.07
C ASN A 162 9.24 11.35 -9.65
N GLN A 163 8.61 10.81 -8.61
CA GLN A 163 9.00 11.06 -7.22
C GLN A 163 10.38 10.46 -6.88
N LEU A 164 10.78 9.40 -7.56
CA LEU A 164 12.14 8.85 -7.47
C LEU A 164 13.18 9.67 -8.27
N GLY A 165 12.76 10.71 -8.97
CA GLY A 165 13.62 11.53 -9.84
C GLY A 165 13.98 10.84 -11.15
N LEU A 166 13.23 9.84 -11.58
CA LEU A 166 13.44 9.08 -12.81
C LEU A 166 12.54 9.61 -13.93
N ASP A 167 13.17 9.94 -15.05
CA ASP A 167 12.44 10.32 -16.26
C ASP A 167 11.95 9.05 -16.99
N ARG A 168 10.65 8.79 -16.93
CA ARG A 168 10.02 7.62 -17.57
C ARG A 168 10.30 7.54 -19.09
N HIS A 169 10.47 8.69 -19.74
CA HIS A 169 10.74 8.76 -21.19
C HIS A 169 12.18 8.36 -21.56
N LYS A 170 13.07 8.36 -20.59
CA LYS A 170 14.49 7.94 -20.75
C LYS A 170 14.75 6.54 -20.21
N MET A 171 13.76 5.93 -19.54
CA MET A 171 13.92 4.57 -19.04
C MET A 171 13.91 3.55 -20.18
N GLU A 172 14.92 2.73 -20.20
CA GLU A 172 15.01 1.56 -21.07
C GLU A 172 15.24 0.32 -20.21
N VAL A 173 14.36 -0.66 -20.36
CA VAL A 173 14.51 -1.97 -19.74
C VAL A 173 14.87 -2.95 -20.86
N PRO A 174 16.04 -3.57 -20.85
CA PRO A 174 16.44 -4.52 -21.90
C PRO A 174 15.37 -5.60 -22.11
N GLY A 175 14.97 -5.79 -23.38
CA GLY A 175 13.94 -6.75 -23.75
C GLY A 175 12.48 -6.26 -23.62
N HIS A 176 12.25 -5.05 -23.15
CA HIS A 176 10.92 -4.46 -23.06
C HIS A 176 10.79 -3.22 -23.95
N LYS A 177 9.60 -3.04 -24.55
CA LYS A 177 9.28 -1.78 -25.26
C LYS A 177 9.11 -0.66 -24.21
N ARG A 178 9.41 0.57 -24.59
CA ARG A 178 9.05 1.76 -23.82
C ARG A 178 7.53 1.78 -23.59
N LEU A 179 7.12 2.09 -22.38
CA LEU A 179 5.71 2.31 -22.01
C LEU A 179 5.22 3.65 -22.55
#